data_05b1e7a43eaa6e085e137317232119cc
#
_entry.id   05b1e7a43eaa6e085e137317232119cc
#
_cell.length_a   1.000
_cell.length_b   1.000
_cell.length_c   1.000
_cell.angle_alpha   90.00
_cell.angle_beta   90.00
_cell.angle_gamma   90.00
#
_symmetry.space_group_name_H-M   'P 1'
#
loop_
_entity.id
_entity.type
_entity.pdbx_description
1 polymer ?
#
loop_
_entity_poly.entity_id
_entity_poly.type
_entity_poly.pdbx_seq_one_letter_code
_entity_poly.pdbx_strand_id
1 'polypeptide(L)'
;MPGIDRRRFFNLVGRNGGAAALYSTLGAMGIVAPPSPYRELPRLPKDSGRGIRIAVLGAGIAGMSAAYELQRAGYDCTILEARDRPGGRIWTIRSGDTIAETDSSQRVTWDRQPDLYLNAGPARISQHHQAMLSYCRELRVPLEVLVNDNRAALLHDDAAFGGEPQVARRVLADTRGGVAALAAGGLAPGARQSGPDRDLRALLQSFGALGDDLRYTGSVRAGYAEPPGPTPAQPGRRYPALPLAEIARAASWPSAMASAETWDQAATMLQPVGGMDAIARAFARALGATIRYQAEVVGIRRIGERAQVSWRDRKLGSGHVLDADFVVCTIPLPVLKDIESDFPGPVKRAIEAGALAYIPAVKVAFQANRRWWESDHQIYGGISWTSRDITQIWYPSAGLNGDKGILLGAYIWTTSIGRRFAAMSPAKRLAAAIADGERLHPGYAGLVDRGVSIAWSKIPFTGGGWVDWGNAAWRAAYPALLNGHGAVHFAGEHMSYMNSWQEGAVRSAHDIVERIAARGRDRTR
;
A
#
# COMPACT_ATOMS: atom_id res chain seq x y z
N MET A 1 23.77 -13.48 -38.39
CA MET A 1 23.76 -13.12 -36.95
C MET A 1 23.17 -14.31 -36.20
N PRO A 2 23.81 -14.88 -35.17
CA PRO A 2 23.20 -15.94 -34.39
C PRO A 2 21.96 -15.38 -33.68
N GLY A 3 20.82 -16.01 -33.90
CA GLY A 3 19.56 -15.60 -33.34
C GLY A 3 19.58 -15.61 -31.83
N ILE A 4 19.11 -14.53 -31.20
CA ILE A 4 18.89 -14.48 -29.75
C ILE A 4 17.82 -15.52 -29.45
N ASP A 5 18.12 -16.53 -28.62
CA ASP A 5 17.13 -17.48 -28.18
C ASP A 5 16.03 -16.80 -27.33
N ARG A 6 14.85 -17.41 -27.30
CA ARG A 6 13.66 -16.87 -26.60
C ARG A 6 13.95 -16.52 -25.14
N ARG A 7 14.74 -17.33 -24.43
CA ARG A 7 15.08 -17.16 -23.02
C ARG A 7 16.01 -15.96 -22.80
N ARG A 8 16.96 -15.77 -23.72
CA ARG A 8 17.91 -14.65 -23.70
C ARG A 8 17.22 -13.33 -24.05
N PHE A 9 16.26 -13.35 -24.98
CA PHE A 9 15.43 -12.21 -25.32
C PHE A 9 14.59 -11.73 -24.12
N PHE A 10 13.85 -12.64 -23.45
CA PHE A 10 13.06 -12.29 -22.29
C PHE A 10 13.89 -11.82 -21.09
N ASN A 11 15.08 -12.40 -20.90
CA ASN A 11 15.99 -11.93 -19.88
C ASN A 11 16.51 -10.51 -20.16
N LEU A 12 16.75 -10.17 -21.42
CA LEU A 12 17.19 -8.83 -21.84
C LEU A 12 16.07 -7.79 -21.63
N VAL A 13 14.86 -8.11 -22.03
CA VAL A 13 13.68 -7.26 -21.84
C VAL A 13 13.38 -7.08 -20.34
N GLY A 14 13.44 -8.15 -19.55
CA GLY A 14 13.19 -8.08 -18.11
C GLY A 14 14.28 -7.32 -17.33
N ARG A 15 15.54 -7.39 -17.77
CA ARG A 15 16.65 -6.65 -17.14
C ARG A 15 16.63 -5.15 -17.45
N ASN A 16 16.25 -4.75 -18.65
CA ASN A 16 16.32 -3.37 -19.10
C ASN A 16 14.98 -2.61 -18.98
N GLY A 17 13.85 -3.33 -18.99
CA GLY A 17 12.52 -2.73 -18.98
C GLY A 17 11.64 -3.17 -17.81
N GLY A 18 12.16 -4.03 -16.92
CA GLY A 18 11.41 -4.54 -15.80
C GLY A 18 10.24 -5.47 -16.18
N ALA A 19 9.43 -5.83 -15.18
CA ALA A 19 8.32 -6.77 -15.36
C ALA A 19 7.22 -6.25 -16.31
N ALA A 20 6.98 -4.95 -16.35
CA ALA A 20 5.99 -4.34 -17.23
C ALA A 20 6.36 -4.50 -18.72
N ALA A 21 7.62 -4.26 -19.08
CA ALA A 21 8.11 -4.45 -20.44
C ALA A 21 8.07 -5.93 -20.85
N LEU A 22 8.41 -6.84 -19.91
CA LEU A 22 8.30 -8.27 -20.14
C LEU A 22 6.84 -8.69 -20.41
N TYR A 23 5.89 -8.20 -19.60
CA TYR A 23 4.47 -8.50 -19.75
C TYR A 23 3.89 -7.96 -21.07
N SER A 24 4.23 -6.71 -21.43
CA SER A 24 3.84 -6.12 -22.71
C SER A 24 4.40 -6.91 -23.90
N THR A 25 5.64 -7.38 -23.79
CA THR A 25 6.28 -8.19 -24.84
C THR A 25 5.60 -9.57 -24.96
N LEU A 26 5.25 -10.21 -23.83
CA LEU A 26 4.51 -11.47 -23.81
C LEU A 26 3.09 -11.32 -24.40
N GLY A 27 2.43 -10.17 -24.14
CA GLY A 27 1.16 -9.81 -24.75
C GLY A 27 1.26 -9.60 -26.27
N ALA A 28 2.27 -8.85 -26.73
CA ALA A 28 2.54 -8.64 -28.15
C ALA A 28 2.87 -9.93 -28.91
N MET A 29 3.42 -10.93 -28.22
CA MET A 29 3.72 -12.25 -28.78
C MET A 29 2.54 -13.24 -28.67
N GLY A 30 1.38 -12.83 -28.15
CA GLY A 30 0.20 -13.70 -27.96
C GLY A 30 0.38 -14.80 -26.91
N ILE A 31 1.44 -14.75 -26.10
CA ILE A 31 1.73 -15.75 -25.04
C ILE A 31 0.87 -15.47 -23.79
N VAL A 32 0.55 -14.19 -23.56
CA VAL A 32 -0.41 -13.72 -22.55
C VAL A 32 -1.40 -12.84 -23.28
N ALA A 33 -2.69 -13.02 -23.05
CA ALA A 33 -3.69 -12.10 -23.59
C ALA A 33 -3.35 -10.68 -23.12
N PRO A 34 -3.28 -9.67 -24.01
CA PRO A 34 -3.09 -8.29 -23.58
C PRO A 34 -4.19 -7.96 -22.58
N PRO A 35 -3.89 -7.28 -21.47
CA PRO A 35 -4.93 -6.82 -20.59
C PRO A 35 -5.90 -5.98 -21.42
N SER A 36 -7.19 -6.30 -21.32
CA SER A 36 -8.22 -5.44 -21.90
C SER A 36 -7.95 -4.01 -21.47
N PRO A 37 -8.14 -3.00 -22.37
CA PRO A 37 -7.98 -1.62 -21.98
C PRO A 37 -8.81 -1.38 -20.72
N TYR A 38 -8.15 -0.92 -19.67
CA TYR A 38 -8.73 -0.80 -18.34
C TYR A 38 -10.02 0.03 -18.41
N ARG A 39 -11.13 -0.57 -18.04
CA ARG A 39 -12.39 0.14 -17.80
C ARG A 39 -12.45 0.50 -16.31
N GLU A 40 -12.94 1.69 -16.00
CA GLU A 40 -13.06 2.15 -14.61
C GLU A 40 -13.87 1.17 -13.77
N LEU A 41 -15.02 0.72 -14.28
CA LEU A 41 -15.88 -0.30 -13.65
C LEU A 41 -16.42 -1.28 -14.72
N PRO A 42 -16.65 -2.56 -14.39
CA PRO A 42 -17.29 -3.52 -15.28
C PRO A 42 -18.70 -3.05 -15.67
N ARG A 43 -19.08 -3.30 -16.90
CA ARG A 43 -20.44 -3.04 -17.38
C ARG A 43 -21.04 -4.34 -17.90
N LEU A 44 -21.66 -5.08 -16.99
CA LEU A 44 -22.39 -6.29 -17.36
C LEU A 44 -23.79 -5.95 -17.82
N PRO A 45 -24.35 -6.69 -18.79
CA PRO A 45 -25.76 -6.52 -19.17
C PRO A 45 -26.66 -6.80 -17.97
N LYS A 46 -27.71 -5.98 -17.83
CA LYS A 46 -28.74 -6.17 -16.79
C LYS A 46 -29.35 -7.56 -16.94
N ASP A 47 -29.65 -8.20 -15.80
CA ASP A 47 -30.27 -9.54 -15.73
C ASP A 47 -29.47 -10.68 -16.41
N SER A 48 -28.23 -10.43 -16.83
CA SER A 48 -27.36 -11.46 -17.46
C SER A 48 -26.97 -12.59 -16.54
N GLY A 49 -27.13 -12.43 -15.22
CA GLY A 49 -26.83 -13.41 -14.19
C GLY A 49 -28.03 -14.09 -13.56
N ARG A 50 -29.27 -13.88 -14.11
CA ARG A 50 -30.50 -14.42 -13.51
C ARG A 50 -30.44 -15.94 -13.36
N GLY A 51 -30.69 -16.42 -12.14
CA GLY A 51 -30.67 -17.85 -11.81
C GLY A 51 -29.28 -18.44 -11.55
N ILE A 52 -28.21 -17.64 -11.63
CA ILE A 52 -26.84 -18.06 -11.35
C ILE A 52 -26.45 -17.65 -9.92
N ARG A 53 -26.07 -18.62 -9.10
CA ARG A 53 -25.66 -18.43 -7.70
C ARG A 53 -24.15 -18.31 -7.58
N ILE A 54 -23.73 -17.28 -6.86
CA ILE A 54 -22.31 -16.96 -6.62
C ILE A 54 -22.01 -17.01 -5.12
N ALA A 55 -21.06 -17.84 -4.72
CA ALA A 55 -20.46 -17.75 -3.39
C ALA A 55 -19.22 -16.87 -3.43
N VAL A 56 -19.18 -15.82 -2.64
CA VAL A 56 -18.01 -14.95 -2.48
C VAL A 56 -17.39 -15.21 -1.12
N LEU A 57 -16.13 -15.58 -1.09
CA LEU A 57 -15.43 -15.95 0.14
C LEU A 57 -14.56 -14.79 0.61
N GLY A 58 -15.06 -14.07 1.62
CA GLY A 58 -14.47 -12.89 2.22
C GLY A 58 -15.15 -11.58 1.82
N ALA A 59 -15.52 -10.76 2.82
CA ALA A 59 -16.01 -9.40 2.64
C ALA A 59 -14.87 -8.37 2.66
N GLY A 60 -13.71 -8.70 2.10
CA GLY A 60 -12.67 -7.74 1.72
C GLY A 60 -13.09 -6.92 0.51
N ILE A 61 -12.30 -5.89 0.13
CA ILE A 61 -12.67 -5.00 -0.98
C ILE A 61 -12.84 -5.76 -2.30
N ALA A 62 -12.02 -6.79 -2.57
CA ALA A 62 -12.16 -7.62 -3.76
C ALA A 62 -13.50 -8.37 -3.77
N GLY A 63 -13.86 -9.03 -2.67
CA GLY A 63 -15.12 -9.78 -2.59
C GLY A 63 -16.34 -8.87 -2.68
N MET A 64 -16.31 -7.75 -1.96
CA MET A 64 -17.41 -6.79 -1.98
C MET A 64 -17.59 -6.13 -3.35
N SER A 65 -16.51 -5.75 -4.05
CA SER A 65 -16.60 -5.18 -5.39
C SER A 65 -17.08 -6.22 -6.42
N ALA A 66 -16.61 -7.47 -6.34
CA ALA A 66 -17.12 -8.54 -7.18
C ALA A 66 -18.62 -8.77 -6.99
N ALA A 67 -19.07 -8.92 -5.74
CA ALA A 67 -20.49 -9.13 -5.43
C ALA A 67 -21.36 -7.94 -5.87
N TYR A 68 -20.86 -6.72 -5.68
CA TYR A 68 -21.56 -5.50 -6.06
C TYR A 68 -21.84 -5.45 -7.57
N GLU A 69 -20.85 -5.72 -8.40
CA GLU A 69 -21.02 -5.73 -9.86
C GLU A 69 -21.87 -6.91 -10.34
N LEU A 70 -21.68 -8.10 -9.76
CA LEU A 70 -22.47 -9.27 -10.12
C LEU A 70 -23.95 -9.10 -9.73
N GLN A 71 -24.26 -8.59 -8.55
CA GLN A 71 -25.66 -8.32 -8.13
C GLN A 71 -26.35 -7.33 -9.07
N ARG A 72 -25.65 -6.29 -9.49
CA ARG A 72 -26.20 -5.30 -10.46
C ARG A 72 -26.57 -5.92 -11.80
N ALA A 73 -25.92 -7.03 -12.14
CA ALA A 73 -26.19 -7.82 -13.33
C ALA A 73 -27.18 -8.98 -13.09
N GLY A 74 -27.79 -9.07 -11.90
CA GLY A 74 -28.85 -10.03 -11.58
C GLY A 74 -28.37 -11.40 -11.06
N TYR A 75 -27.08 -11.55 -10.69
CA TYR A 75 -26.58 -12.76 -10.04
C TYR A 75 -27.05 -12.83 -8.57
N ASP A 76 -27.32 -14.04 -8.10
CA ASP A 76 -27.64 -14.32 -6.69
C ASP A 76 -26.34 -14.53 -5.90
N CYS A 77 -25.88 -13.49 -5.21
CA CYS A 77 -24.62 -13.49 -4.48
C CYS A 77 -24.81 -13.73 -2.99
N THR A 78 -23.98 -14.60 -2.41
CA THR A 78 -23.80 -14.75 -0.95
C THR A 78 -22.35 -14.54 -0.60
N ILE A 79 -22.04 -13.59 0.29
CA ILE A 79 -20.68 -13.35 0.81
C ILE A 79 -20.55 -14.01 2.18
N LEU A 80 -19.54 -14.86 2.36
CA LEU A 80 -19.19 -15.48 3.65
C LEU A 80 -17.98 -14.74 4.23
N GLU A 81 -18.16 -14.06 5.36
CA GLU A 81 -17.11 -13.32 6.07
C GLU A 81 -16.90 -13.90 7.46
N ALA A 82 -15.66 -14.32 7.75
CA ALA A 82 -15.32 -14.94 9.02
C ALA A 82 -15.38 -13.98 10.22
N ARG A 83 -15.23 -12.67 10.01
CA ARG A 83 -15.29 -11.64 11.05
C ARG A 83 -16.71 -11.12 11.22
N ASP A 84 -16.88 -10.29 12.22
CA ASP A 84 -18.10 -9.52 12.52
C ASP A 84 -18.15 -8.16 11.81
N ARG A 85 -17.18 -7.86 10.95
CA ARG A 85 -17.03 -6.61 10.21
C ARG A 85 -16.61 -6.81 8.76
N PRO A 86 -16.99 -5.89 7.86
CA PRO A 86 -16.49 -5.88 6.47
C PRO A 86 -15.08 -5.33 6.39
N GLY A 87 -14.52 -5.38 5.17
CA GLY A 87 -13.29 -4.70 4.78
C GLY A 87 -12.02 -5.55 4.87
N GLY A 88 -12.05 -6.67 5.60
CA GLY A 88 -10.86 -7.49 5.76
C GLY A 88 -9.68 -6.69 6.32
N ARG A 89 -8.64 -6.45 5.48
CA ARG A 89 -7.47 -5.62 5.83
C ARG A 89 -7.76 -4.11 5.81
N ILE A 90 -8.83 -3.63 5.19
CA ILE A 90 -9.32 -2.26 5.35
C ILE A 90 -9.92 -2.14 6.76
N TRP A 91 -9.11 -1.69 7.69
CA TRP A 91 -9.48 -1.59 9.09
C TRP A 91 -8.99 -0.27 9.67
N THR A 92 -9.94 0.54 10.11
CA THR A 92 -9.68 1.78 10.84
C THR A 92 -10.01 1.55 12.30
N ILE A 93 -9.04 1.79 13.16
CA ILE A 93 -9.11 1.56 14.61
C ILE A 93 -9.41 2.88 15.31
N ARG A 94 -10.31 2.84 16.28
CA ARG A 94 -10.75 4.00 17.07
C ARG A 94 -10.77 3.67 18.56
N SER A 95 -10.99 4.69 19.37
CA SER A 95 -11.21 4.52 20.81
C SER A 95 -12.33 3.51 21.09
N GLY A 96 -12.03 2.59 21.98
CA GLY A 96 -12.96 1.53 22.35
C GLY A 96 -12.85 0.25 21.52
N ASP A 97 -12.09 0.23 20.43
CA ASP A 97 -11.84 -1.00 19.68
C ASP A 97 -10.92 -1.97 20.45
N THR A 98 -10.99 -3.22 20.07
CA THR A 98 -10.09 -4.28 20.58
C THR A 98 -9.26 -4.81 19.41
N ILE A 99 -7.93 -4.80 19.58
CA ILE A 99 -6.99 -5.41 18.65
C ILE A 99 -6.65 -6.79 19.21
N ALA A 100 -7.24 -7.84 18.62
CA ALA A 100 -6.97 -9.22 18.98
C ALA A 100 -5.95 -9.80 18.00
N GLU A 101 -4.79 -10.17 18.48
CA GLU A 101 -3.78 -10.99 17.82
C GLU A 101 -3.94 -12.44 18.30
N THR A 102 -3.29 -13.39 17.66
CA THR A 102 -3.39 -14.83 18.02
C THR A 102 -2.88 -15.14 19.43
N ASP A 103 -2.03 -14.30 19.99
CA ASP A 103 -1.40 -14.49 21.30
C ASP A 103 -1.51 -13.28 22.23
N SER A 104 -2.22 -12.25 21.85
CA SER A 104 -2.35 -11.04 22.65
C SER A 104 -3.63 -10.26 22.31
N SER A 105 -4.04 -9.37 23.20
CA SER A 105 -5.16 -8.46 22.99
C SER A 105 -4.84 -7.09 23.59
N GLN A 106 -5.25 -6.05 22.90
CA GLN A 106 -5.08 -4.65 23.30
C GLN A 106 -6.40 -3.91 23.20
N ARG A 107 -6.75 -3.15 24.24
CA ARG A 107 -7.87 -2.23 24.22
C ARG A 107 -7.39 -0.84 23.84
N VAL A 108 -8.03 -0.22 22.86
CA VAL A 108 -7.72 1.15 22.42
C VAL A 108 -8.38 2.15 23.37
N THR A 109 -7.56 2.97 24.04
CA THR A 109 -8.01 3.91 25.08
C THR A 109 -7.84 5.38 24.70
N TRP A 110 -7.76 5.67 23.41
CA TRP A 110 -7.65 7.03 22.91
C TRP A 110 -8.86 7.89 23.28
N ASP A 111 -8.73 9.20 23.19
CA ASP A 111 -9.86 10.11 23.34
C ASP A 111 -10.88 9.89 22.22
N ARG A 112 -12.14 10.19 22.51
CA ARG A 112 -13.24 10.00 21.56
C ARG A 112 -13.46 11.26 20.73
N GLN A 113 -12.67 11.41 19.66
CA GLN A 113 -12.82 12.47 18.67
C GLN A 113 -12.83 11.86 17.26
N PRO A 114 -13.55 12.44 16.29
CA PRO A 114 -13.69 11.89 14.94
C PRO A 114 -12.37 11.67 14.21
N ASP A 115 -11.40 12.56 14.42
CA ASP A 115 -10.09 12.56 13.74
C ASP A 115 -9.03 11.72 14.46
N LEU A 116 -9.36 11.15 15.62
CA LEU A 116 -8.45 10.27 16.36
C LEU A 116 -8.67 8.81 15.96
N TYR A 117 -8.05 8.42 14.85
CA TYR A 117 -8.13 7.07 14.33
C TYR A 117 -6.80 6.61 13.71
N LEU A 118 -6.62 5.30 13.60
CA LEU A 118 -5.52 4.68 12.88
C LEU A 118 -6.05 3.86 11.70
N ASN A 119 -5.58 4.11 10.51
CA ASN A 119 -5.72 3.18 9.41
C ASN A 119 -4.69 2.03 9.55
N ALA A 120 -5.11 0.93 10.19
CA ALA A 120 -4.24 -0.20 10.49
C ALA A 120 -3.74 -0.91 9.21
N GLY A 121 -4.57 -0.99 8.19
CA GLY A 121 -4.23 -1.52 6.86
C GLY A 121 -3.84 -0.43 5.88
N PRO A 122 -4.47 -0.36 4.69
CA PRO A 122 -4.23 0.70 3.72
C PRO A 122 -4.56 2.06 4.34
N ALA A 123 -3.79 3.08 3.98
CA ALA A 123 -3.95 4.42 4.54
C ALA A 123 -4.22 5.50 3.47
N ARG A 124 -4.05 5.16 2.19
CA ARG A 124 -4.10 6.12 1.08
C ARG A 124 -4.61 5.50 -0.22
N ILE A 125 -5.08 6.37 -1.11
CA ILE A 125 -5.51 6.06 -2.49
C ILE A 125 -4.70 6.96 -3.41
N SER A 126 -4.00 6.39 -4.38
CA SER A 126 -3.29 7.18 -5.39
C SER A 126 -4.27 7.77 -6.42
N GLN A 127 -3.90 8.92 -6.98
CA GLN A 127 -4.68 9.65 -7.99
C GLN A 127 -5.05 8.82 -9.23
N HIS A 128 -4.30 7.80 -9.54
CA HIS A 128 -4.56 6.91 -10.68
C HIS A 128 -5.27 5.60 -10.31
N HIS A 129 -5.67 5.43 -9.06
CA HIS A 129 -6.50 4.32 -8.61
C HIS A 129 -7.96 4.53 -9.04
N GLN A 130 -8.21 4.49 -10.35
CA GLN A 130 -9.46 4.95 -10.95
C GLN A 130 -10.66 4.09 -10.56
N ALA A 131 -10.50 2.77 -10.40
CA ALA A 131 -11.59 1.92 -9.94
C ALA A 131 -11.99 2.27 -8.51
N MET A 132 -11.02 2.42 -7.60
CA MET A 132 -11.30 2.83 -6.23
C MET A 132 -11.95 4.21 -6.14
N LEU A 133 -11.45 5.18 -6.91
CA LEU A 133 -12.00 6.53 -6.94
C LEU A 133 -13.41 6.55 -7.53
N SER A 134 -13.69 5.71 -8.54
CA SER A 134 -15.02 5.55 -9.11
C SER A 134 -16.01 4.97 -8.09
N TYR A 135 -15.60 3.95 -7.31
CA TYR A 135 -16.45 3.45 -6.22
C TYR A 135 -16.64 4.47 -5.09
N CYS A 136 -15.61 5.23 -4.72
CA CYS A 136 -15.77 6.29 -3.74
C CYS A 136 -16.82 7.31 -4.20
N ARG A 137 -16.81 7.69 -5.48
CA ARG A 137 -17.80 8.60 -6.07
C ARG A 137 -19.20 7.98 -6.10
N GLU A 138 -19.33 6.76 -6.61
CA GLU A 138 -20.61 6.05 -6.76
C GLU A 138 -21.28 5.78 -5.39
N LEU A 139 -20.49 5.35 -4.41
CA LEU A 139 -20.96 5.05 -3.06
C LEU A 139 -20.95 6.27 -2.12
N ARG A 140 -20.65 7.45 -2.66
CA ARG A 140 -20.65 8.73 -1.93
C ARG A 140 -19.75 8.74 -0.70
N VAL A 141 -18.55 8.19 -0.83
CA VAL A 141 -17.53 8.25 0.22
C VAL A 141 -16.78 9.57 0.08
N PRO A 142 -16.85 10.49 1.04
CA PRO A 142 -16.13 11.74 0.98
C PRO A 142 -14.63 11.50 1.11
N LEU A 143 -13.86 12.20 0.27
CA LEU A 143 -12.40 12.11 0.23
C LEU A 143 -11.77 13.44 0.62
N GLU A 144 -10.60 13.37 1.22
CA GLU A 144 -9.70 14.49 1.49
C GLU A 144 -8.29 14.16 1.00
N VAL A 145 -7.45 15.20 0.88
CA VAL A 145 -6.05 15.03 0.49
C VAL A 145 -5.26 14.42 1.63
N LEU A 146 -4.47 13.39 1.32
CA LEU A 146 -3.46 12.85 2.22
C LEU A 146 -2.09 13.35 1.76
N VAL A 147 -1.37 13.98 2.66
CA VAL A 147 0.01 14.41 2.43
C VAL A 147 0.94 13.24 2.77
N ASN A 148 1.58 12.63 1.78
CA ASN A 148 2.59 11.59 1.99
C ASN A 148 4.02 12.09 1.73
N ASP A 149 4.22 13.17 0.97
CA ASP A 149 5.48 13.88 0.81
C ASP A 149 5.40 15.25 1.48
N ASN A 150 6.20 15.46 2.51
CA ASN A 150 6.29 16.74 3.21
C ASN A 150 7.76 17.13 3.34
N ARG A 151 8.10 18.24 2.73
CA ARG A 151 9.48 18.74 2.70
C ARG A 151 9.99 19.25 4.05
N ALA A 152 9.13 19.42 5.04
CA ALA A 152 9.51 19.71 6.43
C ALA A 152 9.74 18.43 7.27
N ALA A 153 9.32 17.26 6.78
CA ALA A 153 9.57 15.97 7.44
C ALA A 153 11.07 15.66 7.51
N LEU A 154 11.44 14.69 8.33
CA LEU A 154 12.82 14.38 8.66
C LEU A 154 13.32 13.15 7.90
N LEU A 155 14.59 13.16 7.52
CA LEU A 155 15.37 12.03 7.06
C LEU A 155 16.47 11.76 8.09
N HIS A 156 16.52 10.54 8.62
CA HIS A 156 17.49 10.11 9.62
C HIS A 156 18.21 8.85 9.15
N ASP A 157 19.52 8.82 9.33
CA ASP A 157 20.35 7.62 9.12
C ASP A 157 21.48 7.61 10.16
N ASP A 158 21.61 6.53 10.91
CA ASP A 158 22.66 6.39 11.95
C ASP A 158 24.08 6.51 11.39
N ALA A 159 24.29 6.24 10.10
CA ALA A 159 25.60 6.29 9.45
C ALA A 159 26.02 7.68 8.94
N ALA A 160 25.10 8.64 8.93
CA ALA A 160 25.32 9.96 8.37
C ALA A 160 25.04 11.07 9.39
N PHE A 161 25.73 12.19 9.26
CA PHE A 161 25.55 13.39 10.09
C PHE A 161 25.62 13.11 11.62
N GLY A 162 26.41 12.10 12.03
CA GLY A 162 26.48 11.69 13.43
C GLY A 162 25.20 11.11 14.00
N GLY A 163 24.27 10.66 13.13
CA GLY A 163 22.94 10.21 13.52
C GLY A 163 21.95 11.36 13.80
N GLU A 164 22.25 12.58 13.41
CA GLU A 164 21.34 13.72 13.55
C GLU A 164 20.36 13.79 12.37
N PRO A 165 19.04 13.87 12.61
CA PRO A 165 18.05 13.96 11.55
C PRO A 165 18.20 15.25 10.76
N GLN A 166 17.96 15.18 9.44
CA GLN A 166 17.99 16.31 8.54
C GLN A 166 16.60 16.58 7.96
N VAL A 167 16.27 17.85 7.74
CA VAL A 167 15.00 18.21 7.10
C VAL A 167 15.02 17.80 5.63
N ALA A 168 13.99 17.11 5.17
CA ALA A 168 13.93 16.53 3.83
C ALA A 168 14.16 17.54 2.70
N ARG A 169 13.62 18.77 2.81
CA ARG A 169 13.87 19.83 1.81
C ARG A 169 15.34 20.15 1.64
N ARG A 170 16.08 20.16 2.76
CA ARG A 170 17.50 20.46 2.76
C ARG A 170 18.30 19.36 2.04
N VAL A 171 18.06 18.12 2.44
CA VAL A 171 18.70 16.96 1.82
C VAL A 171 18.44 16.90 0.31
N LEU A 172 17.18 17.05 -0.10
CA LEU A 172 16.78 17.01 -1.52
C LEU A 172 17.38 18.15 -2.34
N ALA A 173 17.37 19.38 -1.80
CA ALA A 173 17.94 20.53 -2.48
C ALA A 173 19.45 20.41 -2.61
N ASP A 174 20.14 20.00 -1.54
CA ASP A 174 21.60 19.90 -1.49
C ASP A 174 22.11 18.69 -2.30
N THR A 175 21.39 17.57 -2.31
CA THR A 175 21.65 16.43 -3.22
C THR A 175 21.57 16.89 -4.67
N ARG A 176 20.49 17.58 -5.04
CA ARG A 176 20.28 18.09 -6.41
C ARG A 176 21.38 19.07 -6.82
N GLY A 177 21.71 20.02 -5.92
CA GLY A 177 22.77 21.00 -6.16
C GLY A 177 24.15 20.37 -6.29
N GLY A 178 24.50 19.44 -5.39
CA GLY A 178 25.77 18.73 -5.41
C GLY A 178 25.95 17.87 -6.66
N VAL A 179 24.91 17.10 -7.04
CA VAL A 179 24.93 16.28 -8.26
C VAL A 179 25.04 17.15 -9.52
N ALA A 180 24.28 18.26 -9.59
CA ALA A 180 24.37 19.21 -10.69
C ALA A 180 25.76 19.84 -10.83
N ALA A 181 26.40 20.21 -9.71
CA ALA A 181 27.77 20.74 -9.69
C ALA A 181 28.79 19.69 -10.17
N LEU A 182 28.67 18.42 -9.74
CA LEU A 182 29.51 17.34 -10.24
C LEU A 182 29.36 17.14 -11.76
N ALA A 183 28.11 17.13 -12.26
CA ALA A 183 27.83 17.01 -13.69
C ALA A 183 28.37 18.20 -14.48
N ALA A 184 28.26 19.41 -13.96
CA ALA A 184 28.80 20.63 -14.58
C ALA A 184 30.35 20.62 -14.63
N GLY A 185 31.02 20.05 -13.61
CA GLY A 185 32.46 19.86 -13.58
C GLY A 185 33.01 18.89 -14.63
N GLY A 186 32.15 18.00 -15.15
CA GLY A 186 32.47 17.10 -16.28
C GLY A 186 32.34 17.75 -17.65
N LEU A 187 31.77 18.95 -17.75
CA LEU A 187 31.75 19.72 -19.00
C LEU A 187 33.14 20.28 -19.27
N ALA A 188 33.66 20.10 -20.51
CA ALA A 188 35.02 20.52 -20.87
C ALA A 188 35.27 21.99 -20.54
N PRO A 189 36.46 22.33 -19.95
CA PRO A 189 36.87 23.71 -19.80
C PRO A 189 36.97 24.35 -21.19
N GLY A 190 36.17 25.37 -21.47
CA GLY A 190 36.08 26.00 -22.78
C GLY A 190 34.99 25.46 -23.70
N ALA A 191 34.07 24.58 -23.18
CA ALA A 191 32.86 24.20 -23.89
C ALA A 191 32.18 25.45 -24.45
N ARG A 192 31.91 25.44 -25.77
CA ARG A 192 31.46 26.60 -26.54
C ARG A 192 30.27 27.28 -25.87
N GLN A 193 30.30 28.63 -25.80
CA GLN A 193 29.18 29.43 -25.29
C GLN A 193 27.93 29.36 -26.17
N SER A 194 27.90 28.41 -27.11
CA SER A 194 26.81 28.18 -28.07
C SER A 194 26.54 26.69 -28.27
N GLY A 195 25.29 26.36 -28.58
CA GLY A 195 24.86 24.97 -28.85
C GLY A 195 24.53 24.15 -27.58
N PRO A 196 24.48 22.80 -27.72
CA PRO A 196 23.99 21.89 -26.67
C PRO A 196 24.72 22.04 -25.32
N ASP A 197 25.99 22.33 -25.30
CA ASP A 197 26.77 22.50 -24.06
C ASP A 197 26.33 23.73 -23.26
N ARG A 198 26.01 24.83 -23.95
CA ARG A 198 25.45 26.02 -23.30
C ARG A 198 24.11 25.72 -22.66
N ASP A 199 23.24 25.00 -23.39
CA ASP A 199 21.89 24.70 -22.94
C ASP A 199 21.92 23.71 -21.77
N LEU A 200 22.82 22.72 -21.81
CA LEU A 200 23.04 21.80 -20.68
C LEU A 200 23.61 22.53 -19.46
N ARG A 201 24.53 23.47 -19.66
CA ARG A 201 25.08 24.32 -18.57
C ARG A 201 23.96 25.13 -17.91
N ALA A 202 23.12 25.78 -18.71
CA ALA A 202 21.98 26.57 -18.22
C ALA A 202 20.95 25.67 -17.47
N LEU A 203 20.71 24.46 -17.98
CA LEU A 203 19.85 23.50 -17.32
C LEU A 203 20.44 23.09 -15.95
N LEU A 204 21.72 22.72 -15.88
CA LEU A 204 22.37 22.30 -14.64
C LEU A 204 22.41 23.45 -13.63
N GLN A 205 22.69 24.67 -14.07
CA GLN A 205 22.68 25.86 -13.23
C GLN A 205 21.31 26.11 -12.62
N SER A 206 20.25 26.09 -13.44
CA SER A 206 18.87 26.26 -12.98
C SER A 206 18.40 25.06 -12.12
N PHE A 207 18.63 23.82 -12.57
CA PHE A 207 18.25 22.61 -11.86
C PHE A 207 18.89 22.51 -10.48
N GLY A 208 20.21 22.70 -10.43
CA GLY A 208 21.03 22.63 -9.21
C GLY A 208 21.00 23.89 -8.36
N ALA A 209 20.44 25.00 -8.84
CA ALA A 209 20.61 26.34 -8.24
C ALA A 209 22.09 26.70 -8.02
N LEU A 210 22.91 26.46 -9.06
CA LEU A 210 24.35 26.76 -9.03
C LEU A 210 24.61 28.23 -9.21
N GLY A 211 25.73 28.71 -8.65
CA GLY A 211 26.26 30.04 -8.97
C GLY A 211 26.75 30.15 -10.42
N ASP A 212 27.20 31.33 -10.83
CA ASP A 212 27.73 31.57 -12.18
C ASP A 212 29.05 30.77 -12.43
N ASP A 213 29.74 30.45 -11.34
CA ASP A 213 30.91 29.58 -11.33
C ASP A 213 30.56 28.07 -11.38
N LEU A 214 29.27 27.72 -11.52
CA LEU A 214 28.72 26.37 -11.50
C LEU A 214 28.96 25.59 -10.20
N ARG A 215 29.29 26.27 -9.12
CA ARG A 215 29.42 25.68 -7.80
C ARG A 215 28.09 25.73 -7.06
N TYR A 216 27.87 24.73 -6.20
CA TYR A 216 26.77 24.73 -5.26
C TYR A 216 27.24 25.13 -3.87
N THR A 217 26.67 26.20 -3.32
CA THR A 217 27.00 26.73 -1.98
C THR A 217 25.79 26.74 -1.05
N GLY A 218 24.72 26.06 -1.44
CA GLY A 218 23.41 26.12 -0.80
C GLY A 218 22.41 27.01 -1.54
N SER A 219 21.14 26.80 -1.31
CA SER A 219 20.08 27.55 -1.99
C SER A 219 18.88 27.83 -1.07
N VAL A 220 18.03 28.78 -1.46
CA VAL A 220 16.75 29.03 -0.76
C VAL A 220 15.82 27.82 -0.76
N ARG A 221 16.02 26.86 -1.67
CA ARG A 221 15.27 25.59 -1.73
C ARG A 221 15.54 24.71 -0.51
N ALA A 222 16.75 24.80 0.07
CA ALA A 222 17.14 24.11 1.30
C ALA A 222 16.50 24.74 2.56
N GLY A 223 16.05 25.98 2.46
CA GLY A 223 15.49 26.75 3.56
C GLY A 223 16.50 27.69 4.22
N TYR A 224 16.13 28.18 5.37
CA TYR A 224 16.88 29.19 6.13
C TYR A 224 17.21 28.68 7.54
N ALA A 225 18.44 28.91 7.97
CA ALA A 225 18.83 28.78 9.37
C ALA A 225 18.21 29.89 10.23
N GLU A 226 18.07 31.05 9.63
CA GLU A 226 17.38 32.21 10.20
C GLU A 226 16.42 32.74 9.13
N PRO A 227 15.09 32.55 9.30
CA PRO A 227 14.11 33.02 8.32
C PRO A 227 14.22 34.51 8.04
N PRO A 228 13.85 34.98 6.83
CA PRO A 228 13.74 36.40 6.55
C PRO A 228 12.76 37.08 7.51
N GLY A 229 13.12 38.29 7.95
CA GLY A 229 12.24 39.13 8.74
C GLY A 229 11.21 39.86 7.88
N PRO A 230 10.35 40.70 8.53
CA PRO A 230 9.25 41.38 7.85
C PRO A 230 9.68 42.53 6.93
N THR A 231 10.97 42.86 6.90
CA THR A 231 11.47 43.99 6.10
C THR A 231 12.62 43.57 5.19
N PRO A 232 12.87 44.26 4.07
CA PRO A 232 14.00 43.99 3.18
C PRO A 232 15.39 44.08 3.85
N ALA A 233 15.49 44.77 4.98
CA ALA A 233 16.72 44.87 5.77
C ALA A 233 17.05 43.59 6.55
N GLN A 234 16.16 42.60 6.55
CA GLN A 234 16.27 41.33 7.26
C GLN A 234 16.16 40.13 6.26
N PRO A 235 17.15 39.91 5.37
CA PRO A 235 17.04 38.94 4.30
C PRO A 235 17.08 37.46 4.77
N GLY A 236 17.33 37.25 6.05
CA GLY A 236 17.54 35.92 6.61
C GLY A 236 18.91 35.33 6.26
N ARG A 237 19.23 34.21 6.88
CA ARG A 237 20.47 33.48 6.63
C ARG A 237 20.15 32.04 6.16
N ARG A 238 20.49 31.75 4.90
CA ARG A 238 20.29 30.40 4.33
C ARG A 238 21.14 29.37 5.05
N TYR A 239 20.69 28.10 5.01
CA TYR A 239 21.57 27.00 5.42
C TYR A 239 22.79 26.91 4.49
N PRO A 240 23.98 26.61 5.03
CA PRO A 240 25.12 26.18 4.21
C PRO A 240 24.77 24.80 3.59
N ALA A 241 25.36 24.52 2.43
CA ALA A 241 25.18 23.22 1.77
C ALA A 241 25.62 22.07 2.66
N LEU A 242 24.83 20.99 2.69
CA LEU A 242 25.23 19.73 3.28
C LEU A 242 26.35 19.09 2.45
N PRO A 243 27.37 18.48 3.09
CA PRO A 243 28.41 17.75 2.36
C PRO A 243 27.78 16.57 1.62
N LEU A 244 27.98 16.51 0.29
CA LEU A 244 27.43 15.42 -0.53
C LEU A 244 27.96 14.05 -0.10
N ALA A 245 29.18 13.97 0.41
CA ALA A 245 29.76 12.75 0.96
C ALA A 245 29.00 12.23 2.19
N GLU A 246 28.50 13.11 3.05
CA GLU A 246 27.66 12.72 4.19
C GLU A 246 26.28 12.24 3.73
N ILE A 247 25.66 12.93 2.74
CA ILE A 247 24.41 12.48 2.13
C ILE A 247 24.57 11.08 1.53
N ALA A 248 25.69 10.82 0.85
CA ALA A 248 25.98 9.54 0.22
C ALA A 248 26.18 8.37 1.22
N ARG A 249 26.54 8.67 2.48
CA ARG A 249 26.64 7.65 3.55
C ARG A 249 25.29 7.16 4.01
N ALA A 250 24.24 7.95 3.89
CA ALA A 250 22.89 7.62 4.30
C ALA A 250 22.24 6.62 3.33
N ALA A 251 22.52 5.32 3.50
CA ALA A 251 22.11 4.27 2.58
C ALA A 251 20.58 4.13 2.45
N SER A 252 19.81 4.56 3.45
CA SER A 252 18.35 4.55 3.45
C SER A 252 17.72 5.73 2.68
N TRP A 253 18.42 6.84 2.52
CA TRP A 253 17.87 8.08 1.96
C TRP A 253 17.51 8.03 0.47
N PRO A 254 18.26 7.34 -0.43
CA PRO A 254 17.85 7.26 -1.84
C PRO A 254 16.42 6.73 -2.02
N SER A 255 16.04 5.68 -1.29
CA SER A 255 14.67 5.14 -1.32
C SER A 255 13.65 6.11 -0.74
N ALA A 256 13.99 6.81 0.34
CA ALA A 256 13.12 7.81 0.96
C ALA A 256 12.89 9.01 0.04
N MET A 257 13.95 9.52 -0.61
CA MET A 257 13.89 10.65 -1.55
C MET A 257 13.09 10.32 -2.82
N ALA A 258 13.26 9.08 -3.35
CA ALA A 258 12.58 8.63 -4.55
C ALA A 258 11.13 8.17 -4.29
N SER A 259 10.75 7.93 -3.04
CA SER A 259 9.44 7.36 -2.70
C SER A 259 8.27 8.15 -3.29
N ALA A 260 8.31 9.48 -3.19
CA ALA A 260 7.25 10.34 -3.71
C ALA A 260 7.31 10.54 -5.25
N GLU A 261 8.36 10.05 -5.91
CA GLU A 261 8.54 10.14 -7.35
C GLU A 261 8.07 8.87 -8.08
N THR A 262 7.87 7.76 -7.32
CA THR A 262 7.33 6.53 -7.91
C THR A 262 5.89 6.73 -8.34
N TRP A 263 5.51 6.12 -9.46
CA TRP A 263 4.22 6.31 -10.12
C TRP A 263 3.02 6.11 -9.19
N ASP A 264 3.08 5.12 -8.31
CA ASP A 264 2.01 4.75 -7.38
C ASP A 264 2.06 5.49 -6.04
N GLN A 265 3.14 6.25 -5.77
CA GLN A 265 3.36 7.02 -4.54
C GLN A 265 3.33 8.53 -4.76
N ALA A 266 3.36 8.97 -6.01
CA ALA A 266 3.37 10.39 -6.36
C ALA A 266 2.10 11.11 -5.93
N ALA A 267 2.24 12.35 -5.49
CA ALA A 267 1.11 13.21 -5.18
C ALA A 267 0.22 13.41 -6.45
N THR A 268 -1.12 13.53 -6.33
CA THR A 268 -1.87 13.72 -5.11
C THR A 268 -2.32 12.38 -4.55
N MET A 269 -2.14 12.19 -3.24
CA MET A 269 -2.74 11.08 -2.53
C MET A 269 -4.05 11.51 -1.87
N LEU A 270 -4.97 10.57 -1.72
CA LEU A 270 -6.29 10.79 -1.14
C LEU A 270 -6.55 9.79 -0.02
N GLN A 271 -7.42 10.15 0.90
CA GLN A 271 -7.98 9.27 1.92
C GLN A 271 -9.46 9.58 2.15
N PRO A 272 -10.28 8.61 2.59
CA PRO A 272 -11.63 8.90 3.04
C PRO A 272 -11.63 9.70 4.35
N VAL A 273 -12.52 10.69 4.42
CA VAL A 273 -12.78 11.41 5.66
C VAL A 273 -13.23 10.44 6.75
N GLY A 274 -12.60 10.50 7.91
CA GLY A 274 -12.89 9.65 9.06
C GLY A 274 -12.34 8.22 8.97
N GLY A 275 -11.49 7.90 7.97
CA GLY A 275 -10.73 6.65 7.89
C GLY A 275 -11.12 5.74 6.73
N MET A 276 -10.19 4.87 6.36
CA MET A 276 -10.29 3.99 5.17
C MET A 276 -11.48 3.02 5.20
N ASP A 277 -11.94 2.61 6.38
CA ASP A 277 -13.09 1.72 6.53
C ASP A 277 -14.44 2.35 6.09
N ALA A 278 -14.47 3.66 5.85
CA ALA A 278 -15.63 4.32 5.24
C ALA A 278 -16.00 3.70 3.88
N ILE A 279 -15.00 3.27 3.09
CA ILE A 279 -15.21 2.54 1.84
C ILE A 279 -15.86 1.19 2.09
N ALA A 280 -15.29 0.41 3.01
CA ALA A 280 -15.83 -0.92 3.34
C ALA A 280 -17.26 -0.84 3.87
N ARG A 281 -17.55 0.14 4.73
CA ARG A 281 -18.92 0.41 5.24
C ARG A 281 -19.88 0.84 4.13
N ALA A 282 -19.42 1.61 3.14
CA ALA A 282 -20.24 2.02 2.02
C ALA A 282 -20.63 0.82 1.13
N PHE A 283 -19.70 -0.06 0.81
CA PHE A 283 -19.99 -1.32 0.12
C PHE A 283 -20.94 -2.21 0.94
N ALA A 284 -20.69 -2.36 2.25
CA ALA A 284 -21.52 -3.19 3.11
C ALA A 284 -22.98 -2.67 3.17
N ARG A 285 -23.18 -1.35 3.21
CA ARG A 285 -24.52 -0.77 3.11
C ARG A 285 -25.20 -1.08 1.78
N ALA A 286 -24.47 -1.00 0.67
CA ALA A 286 -25.01 -1.28 -0.67
C ALA A 286 -25.34 -2.77 -0.87
N LEU A 287 -24.56 -3.67 -0.27
CA LEU A 287 -24.72 -5.12 -0.37
C LEU A 287 -25.76 -5.67 0.64
N GLY A 288 -25.96 -4.99 1.75
CA GLY A 288 -26.98 -5.35 2.75
C GLY A 288 -26.89 -6.80 3.25
N ALA A 289 -27.98 -7.53 3.17
CA ALA A 289 -28.12 -8.91 3.66
C ALA A 289 -27.31 -9.96 2.88
N THR A 290 -26.66 -9.59 1.77
CA THR A 290 -25.78 -10.46 1.00
C THR A 290 -24.57 -10.91 1.83
N ILE A 291 -24.12 -10.10 2.79
CA ILE A 291 -22.96 -10.42 3.64
C ILE A 291 -23.43 -11.20 4.88
N ARG A 292 -22.94 -12.43 4.99
CA ARG A 292 -23.06 -13.25 6.20
C ARG A 292 -21.78 -13.14 7.02
N TYR A 293 -21.87 -12.37 8.10
CA TYR A 293 -20.77 -12.24 9.06
C TYR A 293 -20.66 -13.46 9.96
N GLN A 294 -19.53 -13.66 10.61
CA GLN A 294 -19.21 -14.79 11.48
C GLN A 294 -19.28 -16.14 10.74
N ALA A 295 -19.23 -16.14 9.41
CA ALA A 295 -19.30 -17.31 8.55
C ALA A 295 -17.87 -17.70 8.10
N GLU A 296 -17.26 -18.61 8.85
CA GLU A 296 -15.91 -19.08 8.60
C GLU A 296 -15.90 -20.22 7.58
N VAL A 297 -15.33 -20.00 6.41
CA VAL A 297 -15.16 -21.04 5.40
C VAL A 297 -14.15 -22.08 5.89
N VAL A 298 -14.55 -23.35 5.88
CA VAL A 298 -13.74 -24.48 6.33
C VAL A 298 -13.49 -25.53 5.24
N GLY A 299 -14.22 -25.45 4.12
CA GLY A 299 -14.05 -26.39 3.01
C GLY A 299 -14.52 -25.80 1.67
N ILE A 300 -13.83 -26.15 0.59
CA ILE A 300 -14.17 -25.77 -0.78
C ILE A 300 -14.00 -27.01 -1.66
N ARG A 301 -15.08 -27.47 -2.29
CA ARG A 301 -15.07 -28.68 -3.13
C ARG A 301 -15.76 -28.44 -4.46
N ARG A 302 -15.29 -29.08 -5.50
CA ARG A 302 -15.95 -29.12 -6.80
C ARG A 302 -17.02 -30.22 -6.81
N ILE A 303 -18.22 -29.90 -7.29
CA ILE A 303 -19.32 -30.85 -7.49
C ILE A 303 -19.77 -30.75 -8.96
N GLY A 304 -19.22 -31.62 -9.82
CA GLY A 304 -19.42 -31.51 -11.27
C GLY A 304 -18.92 -30.18 -11.81
N GLU A 305 -19.80 -29.41 -12.45
CA GLU A 305 -19.50 -28.06 -12.98
C GLU A 305 -19.78 -26.93 -11.97
N ARG A 306 -20.14 -27.27 -10.73
CA ARG A 306 -20.48 -26.36 -9.63
C ARG A 306 -19.46 -26.49 -8.51
N ALA A 307 -19.61 -25.66 -7.49
CA ALA A 307 -18.83 -25.76 -6.27
C ALA A 307 -19.72 -25.79 -5.03
N GLN A 308 -19.22 -26.43 -4.01
CA GLN A 308 -19.81 -26.52 -2.69
C GLN A 308 -18.84 -25.91 -1.67
N VAL A 309 -19.34 -24.99 -0.84
CA VAL A 309 -18.56 -24.32 0.20
C VAL A 309 -19.11 -24.75 1.55
N SER A 310 -18.27 -25.38 2.36
CA SER A 310 -18.58 -25.69 3.77
C SER A 310 -18.10 -24.52 4.64
N TRP A 311 -18.96 -24.07 5.53
CA TRP A 311 -18.64 -22.99 6.45
C TRP A 311 -19.25 -23.22 7.85
N ARG A 312 -18.63 -22.62 8.85
CA ARG A 312 -19.06 -22.71 10.25
C ARG A 312 -19.55 -21.34 10.71
N ASP A 313 -20.71 -21.29 11.33
CA ASP A 313 -21.17 -20.14 12.09
C ASP A 313 -20.33 -20.04 13.37
N ARG A 314 -19.52 -19.01 13.48
CA ARG A 314 -18.61 -18.83 14.62
C ARG A 314 -19.32 -18.42 15.91
N LYS A 315 -20.54 -17.89 15.81
CA LYS A 315 -21.37 -17.52 16.96
C LYS A 315 -22.13 -18.71 17.50
N LEU A 316 -22.69 -19.53 16.62
CA LEU A 316 -23.54 -20.67 16.98
C LEU A 316 -22.76 -22.00 17.02
N GLY A 317 -21.58 -22.07 16.39
CA GLY A 317 -20.79 -23.29 16.26
C GLY A 317 -21.33 -24.28 15.23
N SER A 318 -22.46 -23.98 14.56
CA SER A 318 -23.09 -24.88 13.59
C SER A 318 -22.36 -24.88 12.25
N GLY A 319 -22.31 -26.06 11.62
CA GLY A 319 -21.81 -26.26 10.26
C GLY A 319 -22.90 -26.06 9.23
N HIS A 320 -22.54 -25.47 8.10
CA HIS A 320 -23.44 -25.19 6.98
C HIS A 320 -22.78 -25.48 5.64
N VAL A 321 -23.57 -25.65 4.61
CA VAL A 321 -23.12 -25.86 3.24
C VAL A 321 -23.82 -24.84 2.32
N LEU A 322 -23.07 -24.32 1.36
CA LEU A 322 -23.56 -23.40 0.32
C LEU A 322 -23.15 -23.96 -1.05
N ASP A 323 -24.14 -24.35 -1.88
CA ASP A 323 -23.91 -24.72 -3.27
C ASP A 323 -23.97 -23.50 -4.17
N ALA A 324 -23.00 -23.34 -5.04
CA ALA A 324 -22.90 -22.21 -5.96
C ALA A 324 -22.50 -22.65 -7.37
N ASP A 325 -22.94 -21.90 -8.36
CA ASP A 325 -22.55 -22.13 -9.77
C ASP A 325 -21.13 -21.62 -10.02
N PHE A 326 -20.72 -20.58 -9.29
CA PHE A 326 -19.34 -20.08 -9.25
C PHE A 326 -18.95 -19.64 -7.85
N VAL A 327 -17.65 -19.69 -7.58
CA VAL A 327 -17.02 -19.21 -6.34
C VAL A 327 -16.00 -18.13 -6.67
N VAL A 328 -16.09 -16.99 -6.01
CA VAL A 328 -15.05 -15.94 -5.98
C VAL A 328 -14.31 -16.05 -4.66
N CYS A 329 -13.15 -16.69 -4.65
CA CYS A 329 -12.35 -16.85 -3.45
C CYS A 329 -11.40 -15.64 -3.28
N THR A 330 -11.63 -14.83 -2.24
CA THR A 330 -10.77 -13.69 -1.90
C THR A 330 -10.04 -13.87 -0.57
N ILE A 331 -10.02 -15.10 -0.07
CA ILE A 331 -9.34 -15.46 1.18
C ILE A 331 -7.83 -15.29 1.00
N PRO A 332 -7.12 -14.64 1.94
CA PRO A 332 -5.66 -14.52 1.88
C PRO A 332 -4.99 -15.90 1.84
N LEU A 333 -3.95 -16.05 1.00
CA LEU A 333 -3.31 -17.34 0.79
C LEU A 333 -2.76 -18.01 2.06
N PRO A 334 -2.23 -17.29 3.08
CA PRO A 334 -1.85 -17.89 4.35
C PRO A 334 -3.00 -18.55 5.11
N VAL A 335 -4.23 -18.09 4.90
CA VAL A 335 -5.44 -18.67 5.49
C VAL A 335 -5.97 -19.79 4.61
N LEU A 336 -5.99 -19.56 3.30
CA LEU A 336 -6.53 -20.52 2.32
C LEU A 336 -5.77 -21.86 2.30
N LYS A 337 -4.46 -21.85 2.56
CA LYS A 337 -3.64 -23.09 2.60
C LYS A 337 -4.11 -24.12 3.65
N ASP A 338 -4.77 -23.63 4.71
CA ASP A 338 -5.25 -24.45 5.83
C ASP A 338 -6.75 -24.83 5.69
N ILE A 339 -7.43 -24.37 4.63
CA ILE A 339 -8.83 -24.73 4.32
C ILE A 339 -8.85 -26.04 3.52
N GLU A 340 -9.71 -26.97 3.93
CA GLU A 340 -9.91 -28.23 3.22
C GLU A 340 -10.35 -27.96 1.77
N SER A 341 -9.67 -28.57 0.79
CA SER A 341 -10.01 -28.38 -0.62
C SER A 341 -9.59 -29.56 -1.48
N ASP A 342 -10.31 -29.77 -2.57
CA ASP A 342 -9.99 -30.73 -3.63
C ASP A 342 -9.15 -30.10 -4.76
N PHE A 343 -8.50 -28.96 -4.50
CA PHE A 343 -7.66 -28.28 -5.47
C PHE A 343 -6.52 -29.21 -5.95
N PRO A 344 -6.21 -29.19 -7.27
CA PRO A 344 -5.13 -30.00 -7.82
C PRO A 344 -3.77 -29.53 -7.28
N GLY A 345 -2.79 -30.45 -7.31
CA GLY A 345 -1.45 -30.19 -6.78
C GLY A 345 -0.80 -28.87 -7.22
N PRO A 346 -0.85 -28.47 -8.50
CA PRO A 346 -0.32 -27.17 -8.93
C PRO A 346 -0.97 -25.97 -8.22
N VAL A 347 -2.29 -25.98 -7.99
CA VAL A 347 -3.00 -24.91 -7.28
C VAL A 347 -2.62 -24.89 -5.80
N LYS A 348 -2.56 -26.05 -5.14
CA LYS A 348 -2.11 -26.14 -3.72
C LYS A 348 -0.71 -25.62 -3.54
N ARG A 349 0.23 -26.04 -4.40
CA ARG A 349 1.62 -25.50 -4.35
C ARG A 349 1.68 -23.99 -4.61
N ALA A 350 0.82 -23.46 -5.47
CA ALA A 350 0.75 -22.03 -5.72
C ALA A 350 0.21 -21.26 -4.51
N ILE A 351 -0.79 -21.79 -3.81
CA ILE A 351 -1.31 -21.23 -2.55
C ILE A 351 -0.22 -21.24 -1.47
N GLU A 352 0.49 -22.34 -1.30
CA GLU A 352 1.59 -22.47 -0.33
C GLU A 352 2.73 -21.48 -0.61
N ALA A 353 3.17 -21.40 -1.88
CA ALA A 353 4.22 -20.45 -2.29
C ALA A 353 3.80 -18.98 -2.03
N GLY A 354 2.55 -18.64 -2.36
CA GLY A 354 2.01 -17.32 -2.08
C GLY A 354 1.84 -17.04 -0.59
N ALA A 355 1.46 -18.04 0.20
CA ALA A 355 1.35 -17.90 1.64
C ALA A 355 2.69 -17.52 2.30
N LEU A 356 3.79 -18.11 1.83
CA LEU A 356 5.15 -17.80 2.29
C LEU A 356 5.63 -16.41 1.88
N ALA A 357 5.06 -15.84 0.82
CA ALA A 357 5.39 -14.54 0.28
C ALA A 357 4.67 -13.35 0.96
N TYR A 358 3.82 -13.61 1.96
CA TYR A 358 3.14 -12.54 2.69
C TYR A 358 4.08 -11.77 3.60
N ILE A 359 4.04 -10.46 3.48
CA ILE A 359 4.84 -9.53 4.30
C ILE A 359 4.30 -9.50 5.73
N PRO A 360 5.13 -9.75 6.75
CA PRO A 360 4.75 -9.66 8.16
C PRO A 360 4.75 -8.20 8.63
N ALA A 361 3.90 -7.36 8.00
CA ALA A 361 3.83 -5.94 8.29
C ALA A 361 3.41 -5.66 9.72
N VAL A 362 4.06 -4.67 10.35
CA VAL A 362 3.73 -4.18 11.69
C VAL A 362 3.52 -2.68 11.66
N LYS A 363 2.48 -2.21 12.35
CA LYS A 363 2.25 -0.80 12.63
C LYS A 363 2.21 -0.55 14.13
N VAL A 364 2.80 0.56 14.58
CA VAL A 364 2.69 1.05 15.95
C VAL A 364 2.16 2.47 15.89
N ALA A 365 1.16 2.78 16.69
CA ALA A 365 0.56 4.11 16.71
C ALA A 365 0.37 4.62 18.13
N PHE A 366 0.42 5.93 18.29
CA PHE A 366 0.28 6.62 19.56
C PHE A 366 -0.71 7.79 19.42
N GLN A 367 -1.45 8.05 20.46
CA GLN A 367 -2.07 9.36 20.61
C GLN A 367 -1.01 10.36 21.04
N ALA A 368 -0.94 11.50 20.38
CA ALA A 368 -0.08 12.60 20.80
C ALA A 368 -0.85 13.56 21.72
N ASN A 369 -0.16 14.10 22.72
CA ASN A 369 -0.72 15.04 23.69
C ASN A 369 -1.15 16.36 23.06
N ARG A 370 -0.45 16.77 22.01
CA ARG A 370 -0.70 17.90 21.15
C ARG A 370 -0.14 17.63 19.76
N ARG A 371 -0.50 18.40 18.79
CA ARG A 371 0.04 18.28 17.42
C ARG A 371 1.39 19.02 17.30
N TRP A 372 2.39 18.55 18.09
CA TRP A 372 3.72 19.15 18.18
C TRP A 372 4.47 19.17 16.85
N TRP A 373 4.21 18.21 15.94
CA TRP A 373 4.79 18.20 14.60
C TRP A 373 4.34 19.39 13.75
N GLU A 374 3.14 19.94 13.99
CA GLU A 374 2.66 21.17 13.34
C GLU A 374 3.27 22.41 13.99
N SER A 375 3.14 22.55 15.31
CA SER A 375 3.56 23.74 16.03
C SER A 375 5.07 23.91 16.08
N ASP A 376 5.82 22.83 16.28
CA ASP A 376 7.27 22.90 16.54
C ASP A 376 8.11 22.67 15.27
N HIS A 377 7.58 21.89 14.30
CA HIS A 377 8.32 21.46 13.11
C HIS A 377 7.68 21.88 11.78
N GLN A 378 6.50 22.49 11.78
CA GLN A 378 5.70 22.85 10.59
C GLN A 378 5.46 21.66 9.66
N ILE A 379 5.31 20.46 10.21
CA ILE A 379 4.98 19.25 9.47
C ILE A 379 3.46 19.08 9.46
N TYR A 380 2.83 19.30 8.32
CA TYR A 380 1.38 19.15 8.12
C TYR A 380 1.09 17.90 7.29
N GLY A 381 0.98 16.74 7.95
CA GLY A 381 0.99 15.44 7.30
C GLY A 381 2.38 15.05 6.82
N GLY A 382 2.49 13.93 6.10
CA GLY A 382 3.75 13.46 5.53
C GLY A 382 4.45 12.38 6.34
N ILE A 383 5.65 12.03 5.91
CA ILE A 383 6.39 10.87 6.40
C ILE A 383 7.84 11.28 6.69
N SER A 384 8.28 11.04 7.92
CA SER A 384 9.71 11.00 8.26
C SER A 384 10.25 9.59 8.11
N TRP A 385 11.49 9.49 7.61
CA TRP A 385 12.16 8.23 7.33
C TRP A 385 13.40 8.04 8.20
N THR A 386 13.67 6.79 8.56
CA THR A 386 14.84 6.46 9.38
C THR A 386 15.44 5.12 8.97
N SER A 387 16.75 4.96 9.16
CA SER A 387 17.45 3.67 9.05
C SER A 387 17.13 2.72 10.21
N ARG A 388 16.48 3.22 11.28
CA ARG A 388 16.07 2.42 12.43
C ARG A 388 14.94 1.45 12.08
N ASP A 389 14.71 0.48 12.94
CA ASP A 389 13.73 -0.60 12.75
C ASP A 389 12.30 -0.11 12.49
N ILE A 390 11.90 1.01 13.05
CA ILE A 390 10.57 1.62 12.81
C ILE A 390 10.35 2.06 11.37
N THR A 391 11.41 2.24 10.59
CA THR A 391 11.45 2.71 9.19
C THR A 391 10.81 4.06 8.94
N GLN A 392 9.64 4.33 9.46
CA GLN A 392 8.87 5.56 9.19
C GLN A 392 8.07 6.03 10.40
N ILE A 393 7.92 7.35 10.49
CA ILE A 393 6.89 8.01 11.29
C ILE A 393 5.97 8.76 10.34
N TRP A 394 4.64 8.53 10.44
CA TRP A 394 3.63 9.23 9.63
C TRP A 394 2.85 10.20 10.50
N TYR A 395 2.77 11.42 10.03
CA TYR A 395 1.97 12.47 10.66
C TYR A 395 0.59 12.52 10.03
N PRO A 396 -0.50 12.59 10.83
CA PRO A 396 -1.85 12.56 10.28
C PRO A 396 -2.13 13.80 9.44
N SER A 397 -2.74 13.59 8.26
CA SER A 397 -3.25 14.68 7.40
C SER A 397 -4.64 15.14 7.81
N ALA A 398 -5.38 14.30 8.53
CA ALA A 398 -6.69 14.67 9.10
C ALA A 398 -6.53 15.52 10.36
N GLY A 399 -7.57 16.30 10.70
CA GLY A 399 -7.64 17.08 11.93
C GLY A 399 -6.59 18.17 12.03
N LEU A 400 -6.21 18.82 10.93
CA LEU A 400 -5.26 19.93 10.91
C LEU A 400 -5.72 21.04 11.86
N ASN A 401 -4.78 21.63 12.59
CA ASN A 401 -5.00 22.64 13.64
C ASN A 401 -5.87 22.17 14.81
N GLY A 402 -6.15 20.88 14.94
CA GLY A 402 -6.79 20.30 16.12
C GLY A 402 -5.82 20.17 17.30
N ASP A 403 -6.36 19.84 18.48
CA ASP A 403 -5.53 19.74 19.70
C ASP A 403 -4.63 18.51 19.68
N LYS A 404 -5.13 17.37 19.19
CA LYS A 404 -4.47 16.05 19.26
C LYS A 404 -4.45 15.34 17.91
N GLY A 405 -3.73 14.24 17.82
CA GLY A 405 -3.72 13.39 16.63
C GLY A 405 -3.22 11.99 16.95
N ILE A 406 -3.51 11.04 16.08
CA ILE A 406 -2.93 9.70 16.12
C ILE A 406 -1.73 9.66 15.17
N LEU A 407 -0.56 9.53 15.75
CA LEU A 407 0.71 9.41 15.04
C LEU A 407 0.98 7.93 14.72
N LEU A 408 1.30 7.60 13.49
CA LEU A 408 1.86 6.29 13.18
C LEU A 408 3.37 6.33 13.49
N GLY A 409 3.75 5.80 14.67
CA GLY A 409 5.11 5.86 15.18
C GLY A 409 6.05 4.78 14.63
N ALA A 410 5.51 3.77 13.94
CA ALA A 410 6.28 2.78 13.19
C ALA A 410 5.45 2.20 12.06
N TYR A 411 6.06 2.05 10.87
CA TYR A 411 5.50 1.26 9.78
C TYR A 411 6.58 0.36 9.21
N ILE A 412 6.51 -0.90 9.54
CA ILE A 412 7.55 -1.91 9.28
C ILE A 412 7.02 -2.90 8.26
N TRP A 413 7.74 -3.08 7.14
CA TRP A 413 7.41 -4.06 6.10
C TRP A 413 8.61 -4.90 5.64
N THR A 414 9.82 -4.60 6.08
CA THR A 414 10.98 -5.47 5.84
C THR A 414 10.76 -6.81 6.54
N THR A 415 10.82 -7.91 5.79
CA THR A 415 10.42 -9.23 6.27
C THR A 415 11.16 -9.66 7.55
N SER A 416 12.47 -9.44 7.66
CA SER A 416 13.26 -9.80 8.85
C SER A 416 12.85 -8.99 10.08
N ILE A 417 12.73 -7.68 9.92
CA ILE A 417 12.34 -6.76 11.00
C ILE A 417 10.88 -7.01 11.39
N GLY A 418 9.98 -7.16 10.43
CA GLY A 418 8.58 -7.45 10.67
C GLY A 418 8.36 -8.75 11.45
N ARG A 419 9.09 -9.83 11.13
CA ARG A 419 9.06 -11.09 11.90
C ARG A 419 9.55 -10.89 13.33
N ARG A 420 10.65 -10.15 13.51
CA ARG A 420 11.18 -9.84 14.84
C ARG A 420 10.18 -9.04 15.68
N PHE A 421 9.59 -7.99 15.12
CA PHE A 421 8.57 -7.19 15.81
C PHE A 421 7.30 -8.01 16.08
N ALA A 422 6.85 -8.82 15.15
CA ALA A 422 5.70 -9.70 15.37
C ALA A 422 5.94 -10.69 16.54
N ALA A 423 7.17 -11.16 16.75
CA ALA A 423 7.51 -12.02 17.89
C ALA A 423 7.53 -11.28 19.23
N MET A 424 7.58 -9.95 19.26
CA MET A 424 7.52 -9.15 20.49
C MET A 424 6.09 -9.05 21.01
N SER A 425 5.94 -8.89 22.33
CA SER A 425 4.67 -8.45 22.92
C SER A 425 4.32 -7.03 22.46
N PRO A 426 3.03 -6.64 22.46
CA PRO A 426 2.63 -5.27 22.14
C PRO A 426 3.41 -4.20 22.93
N ALA A 427 3.59 -4.39 24.23
CA ALA A 427 4.35 -3.46 25.06
C ALA A 427 5.81 -3.28 24.60
N LYS A 428 6.48 -4.37 24.19
CA LYS A 428 7.85 -4.30 23.67
C LYS A 428 7.91 -3.58 22.32
N ARG A 429 6.90 -3.76 21.45
CA ARG A 429 6.80 -3.03 20.17
C ARG A 429 6.64 -1.52 20.41
N LEU A 430 5.82 -1.13 21.40
CA LEU A 430 5.63 0.27 21.79
C LEU A 430 6.94 0.87 22.31
N ALA A 431 7.62 0.19 23.24
CA ALA A 431 8.88 0.64 23.79
C ALA A 431 9.97 0.82 22.72
N ALA A 432 10.08 -0.12 21.77
CA ALA A 432 11.02 -0.02 20.65
C ALA A 432 10.68 1.17 19.74
N ALA A 433 9.40 1.40 19.44
CA ALA A 433 8.98 2.52 18.62
C ALA A 433 9.25 3.88 19.31
N ILE A 434 9.11 3.96 20.63
CA ILE A 434 9.47 5.16 21.39
C ILE A 434 10.98 5.38 21.33
N ALA A 435 11.79 4.35 21.61
CA ALA A 435 13.25 4.46 21.61
C ALA A 435 13.82 4.91 20.25
N ASP A 436 13.27 4.39 19.14
CA ASP A 436 13.67 4.83 17.81
C ASP A 436 13.11 6.22 17.46
N GLY A 437 11.90 6.55 17.93
CA GLY A 437 11.28 7.87 17.76
C GLY A 437 12.08 9.00 18.41
N GLU A 438 12.72 8.74 19.55
CA GLU A 438 13.62 9.69 20.24
C GLU A 438 14.81 10.13 19.37
N ARG A 439 15.22 9.27 18.41
CA ARG A 439 16.31 9.61 17.48
C ARG A 439 15.90 10.65 16.43
N LEU A 440 14.61 10.70 16.10
CA LEU A 440 14.06 11.69 15.15
C LEU A 440 13.56 12.94 15.87
N HIS A 441 12.96 12.77 17.03
CA HIS A 441 12.32 13.83 17.81
C HIS A 441 12.73 13.71 19.26
N PRO A 442 13.74 14.46 19.70
CA PRO A 442 14.13 14.48 21.11
C PRO A 442 12.95 14.81 22.03
N GLY A 443 12.77 14.03 23.10
CA GLY A 443 11.62 14.14 24.00
C GLY A 443 10.36 13.41 23.54
N TYR A 444 10.45 12.56 22.50
CA TYR A 444 9.31 11.85 21.90
C TYR A 444 8.48 11.07 22.91
N ALA A 445 9.13 10.44 23.90
CA ALA A 445 8.44 9.70 24.96
C ALA A 445 7.46 10.56 25.77
N GLY A 446 7.77 11.84 25.95
CA GLY A 446 6.89 12.81 26.65
C GLY A 446 5.79 13.40 25.74
N LEU A 447 5.90 13.22 24.42
CA LEU A 447 5.00 13.80 23.44
C LEU A 447 3.88 12.84 22.99
N VAL A 448 4.01 11.54 23.30
CA VAL A 448 3.07 10.48 22.89
C VAL A 448 2.62 9.67 24.10
N ASP A 449 1.38 9.16 24.05
CA ASP A 449 0.81 8.27 25.04
C ASP A 449 -0.09 7.19 24.40
N ARG A 450 -0.72 6.35 25.23
CA ARG A 450 -1.79 5.41 24.84
C ARG A 450 -1.53 4.71 23.49
N GLY A 451 -0.36 4.09 23.38
CA GLY A 451 0.06 3.39 22.19
C GLY A 451 -0.68 2.08 21.95
N VAL A 452 -0.79 1.69 20.68
CA VAL A 452 -1.24 0.37 20.23
C VAL A 452 -0.35 -0.13 19.10
N SER A 453 -0.31 -1.45 18.91
CA SER A 453 0.44 -2.06 17.81
C SER A 453 -0.36 -3.16 17.11
N ILE A 454 -0.13 -3.33 15.82
CA ILE A 454 -0.75 -4.35 14.99
C ILE A 454 0.33 -5.11 14.24
N ALA A 455 0.47 -6.42 14.52
CA ALA A 455 1.27 -7.33 13.71
C ALA A 455 0.33 -8.13 12.79
N TRP A 456 0.30 -7.78 11.50
CA TRP A 456 -0.65 -8.34 10.55
C TRP A 456 -0.53 -9.86 10.37
N SER A 457 0.64 -10.45 10.62
CA SER A 457 0.83 -11.90 10.61
C SER A 457 0.13 -12.62 11.78
N LYS A 458 -0.24 -11.87 12.84
CA LYS A 458 -0.96 -12.38 14.01
C LYS A 458 -2.45 -12.02 14.02
N ILE A 459 -2.91 -11.22 13.07
CA ILE A 459 -4.34 -10.91 12.99
C ILE A 459 -5.09 -12.11 12.39
N PRO A 460 -6.06 -12.69 13.11
CA PRO A 460 -6.84 -13.83 12.62
C PRO A 460 -7.43 -13.58 11.22
N PHE A 461 -7.47 -14.60 10.38
CA PHE A 461 -7.98 -14.56 9.00
C PHE A 461 -7.23 -13.62 8.04
N THR A 462 -5.93 -13.33 8.31
CA THR A 462 -5.10 -12.52 7.42
C THR A 462 -3.76 -13.15 7.09
N GLY A 463 -2.98 -13.50 8.12
CA GLY A 463 -1.67 -14.12 7.99
C GLY A 463 -0.55 -13.19 7.49
N GLY A 464 -0.83 -11.90 7.25
CA GLY A 464 0.14 -10.91 6.81
C GLY A 464 -0.50 -9.65 6.20
N GLY A 465 0.32 -8.67 5.85
CA GLY A 465 -0.11 -7.38 5.30
C GLY A 465 -0.54 -7.48 3.84
N TRP A 466 0.32 -7.98 2.99
CA TRP A 466 0.10 -8.19 1.55
C TRP A 466 1.08 -9.24 1.02
N VAL A 467 0.87 -9.72 -0.21
CA VAL A 467 1.81 -10.62 -0.86
C VAL A 467 2.94 -9.85 -1.55
N ASP A 468 4.16 -10.36 -1.41
CA ASP A 468 5.28 -9.98 -2.26
C ASP A 468 5.83 -11.26 -2.92
N TRP A 469 5.30 -11.57 -4.09
CA TRP A 469 5.63 -12.79 -4.79
C TRP A 469 7.11 -12.96 -5.14
N GLY A 470 7.84 -11.84 -5.29
CA GLY A 470 9.15 -11.88 -5.90
C GLY A 470 9.12 -12.45 -7.34
N ASN A 471 10.19 -12.24 -8.11
CA ASN A 471 10.19 -12.58 -9.54
C ASN A 471 10.11 -14.09 -9.86
N ALA A 472 10.66 -14.96 -9.01
CA ALA A 472 10.70 -16.40 -9.29
C ALA A 472 9.41 -17.11 -8.90
N ALA A 473 8.88 -16.83 -7.69
CA ALA A 473 7.65 -17.46 -7.19
C ALA A 473 6.42 -17.03 -7.99
N TRP A 474 6.34 -15.77 -8.40
CA TRP A 474 5.32 -15.24 -9.30
C TRP A 474 5.23 -16.04 -10.60
N ARG A 475 6.34 -16.25 -11.31
CA ARG A 475 6.34 -16.98 -12.60
C ARG A 475 5.91 -18.44 -12.47
N ALA A 476 6.24 -19.08 -11.36
CA ALA A 476 5.95 -20.48 -11.14
C ALA A 476 4.52 -20.73 -10.63
N ALA A 477 4.02 -19.87 -9.75
CA ALA A 477 2.80 -20.13 -8.98
C ALA A 477 1.57 -19.39 -9.52
N TYR A 478 1.71 -18.13 -9.89
CA TYR A 478 0.60 -17.26 -10.28
C TYR A 478 -0.27 -17.81 -11.42
N PRO A 479 0.28 -18.42 -12.51
CA PRO A 479 -0.55 -18.96 -13.60
C PRO A 479 -1.58 -20.00 -13.13
N ALA A 480 -1.22 -20.84 -12.14
CA ALA A 480 -2.14 -21.84 -11.60
C ALA A 480 -3.33 -21.21 -10.87
N LEU A 481 -3.08 -20.13 -10.11
CA LEU A 481 -4.15 -19.38 -9.43
C LEU A 481 -5.00 -18.57 -10.42
N LEU A 482 -4.36 -17.96 -11.43
CA LEU A 482 -5.05 -17.16 -12.44
C LEU A 482 -6.08 -17.99 -13.23
N ASN A 483 -5.77 -19.24 -13.54
CA ASN A 483 -6.67 -20.15 -14.24
C ASN A 483 -7.83 -20.64 -13.36
N GLY A 484 -7.68 -20.56 -12.03
CA GLY A 484 -8.66 -21.07 -11.08
C GLY A 484 -8.77 -22.60 -11.10
N HIS A 485 -9.88 -23.13 -10.58
CA HIS A 485 -10.19 -24.57 -10.61
C HIS A 485 -11.70 -24.79 -10.80
N GLY A 486 -12.09 -25.20 -11.99
CA GLY A 486 -13.51 -25.44 -12.32
C GLY A 486 -14.36 -24.18 -12.12
N ALA A 487 -15.30 -24.24 -11.19
CA ALA A 487 -16.15 -23.11 -10.81
C ALA A 487 -15.47 -22.12 -9.85
N VAL A 488 -14.28 -22.43 -9.31
CA VAL A 488 -13.60 -21.60 -8.31
C VAL A 488 -12.59 -20.68 -8.98
N HIS A 489 -12.75 -19.38 -8.74
CA HIS A 489 -11.88 -18.31 -9.22
C HIS A 489 -11.26 -17.57 -8.04
N PHE A 490 -9.99 -17.16 -8.15
CA PHE A 490 -9.26 -16.43 -7.12
C PHE A 490 -9.18 -14.95 -7.45
N ALA A 491 -9.51 -14.09 -6.49
CA ALA A 491 -9.37 -12.64 -6.57
C ALA A 491 -8.77 -12.07 -5.27
N GLY A 492 -8.24 -10.88 -5.32
CA GLY A 492 -7.58 -10.20 -4.19
C GLY A 492 -6.35 -9.46 -4.66
N GLU A 493 -5.70 -8.68 -3.77
CA GLU A 493 -4.47 -7.98 -4.14
C GLU A 493 -3.35 -8.96 -4.57
N HIS A 494 -3.36 -10.16 -4.01
CA HIS A 494 -2.43 -11.24 -4.36
C HIS A 494 -2.63 -11.79 -5.78
N MET A 495 -3.72 -11.47 -6.42
CA MET A 495 -4.03 -11.79 -7.82
C MET A 495 -3.80 -10.61 -8.77
N SER A 496 -3.16 -9.54 -8.30
CA SER A 496 -2.91 -8.34 -9.09
C SER A 496 -1.43 -8.00 -9.14
N TYR A 497 -1.02 -7.37 -10.25
CA TYR A 497 0.28 -6.73 -10.35
C TYR A 497 0.44 -5.54 -9.37
N MET A 498 -0.66 -4.91 -8.99
CA MET A 498 -0.71 -3.87 -7.96
C MET A 498 -0.98 -4.49 -6.58
N ASN A 499 -0.11 -5.42 -6.17
CA ASN A 499 -0.15 -5.97 -4.81
C ASN A 499 0.00 -4.83 -3.79
N SER A 500 -0.37 -5.06 -2.54
CA SER A 500 -0.39 -4.05 -1.46
C SER A 500 -1.41 -2.90 -1.63
N TRP A 501 -2.08 -2.78 -2.77
CA TRP A 501 -3.06 -1.73 -3.05
C TRP A 501 -4.49 -2.25 -3.14
N GLN A 502 -5.44 -1.44 -2.68
CA GLN A 502 -6.88 -1.72 -2.82
C GLN A 502 -7.29 -1.76 -4.31
N GLU A 503 -6.70 -0.90 -5.12
CA GLU A 503 -6.92 -0.87 -6.56
C GLU A 503 -6.62 -2.22 -7.20
N GLY A 504 -5.49 -2.86 -6.82
CA GLY A 504 -5.14 -4.18 -7.32
C GLY A 504 -6.16 -5.26 -6.92
N ALA A 505 -6.66 -5.19 -5.69
CA ALA A 505 -7.71 -6.09 -5.22
C ALA A 505 -9.01 -5.94 -6.04
N VAL A 506 -9.42 -4.71 -6.30
CA VAL A 506 -10.61 -4.40 -7.11
C VAL A 506 -10.43 -4.84 -8.55
N ARG A 507 -9.29 -4.53 -9.17
CA ARG A 507 -9.01 -4.92 -10.57
C ARG A 507 -9.01 -6.44 -10.76
N SER A 508 -8.44 -7.19 -9.83
CA SER A 508 -8.48 -8.64 -9.89
C SER A 508 -9.92 -9.18 -9.78
N ALA A 509 -10.75 -8.53 -8.96
CA ALA A 509 -12.16 -8.87 -8.85
C ALA A 509 -12.93 -8.57 -10.14
N HIS A 510 -12.66 -7.44 -10.80
CA HIS A 510 -13.26 -7.09 -12.09
C HIS A 510 -12.94 -8.13 -13.18
N ASP A 511 -11.69 -8.60 -13.27
CA ASP A 511 -11.32 -9.66 -14.20
C ASP A 511 -12.14 -10.93 -13.97
N ILE A 512 -12.33 -11.33 -12.70
CA ILE A 512 -13.15 -12.50 -12.37
C ILE A 512 -14.63 -12.27 -12.67
N VAL A 513 -15.17 -11.09 -12.42
CA VAL A 513 -16.54 -10.71 -12.75
C VAL A 513 -16.79 -10.86 -14.27
N GLU A 514 -15.88 -10.36 -15.10
CA GLU A 514 -15.97 -10.49 -16.55
C GLU A 514 -15.86 -11.96 -17.02
N ARG A 515 -14.98 -12.76 -16.42
CA ARG A 515 -14.83 -14.20 -16.72
C ARG A 515 -16.08 -14.99 -16.35
N ILE A 516 -16.66 -14.73 -15.19
CA ILE A 516 -17.92 -15.38 -14.75
C ILE A 516 -19.04 -15.00 -15.72
N ALA A 517 -19.15 -13.73 -16.11
CA ALA A 517 -20.17 -13.28 -17.05
C ALA A 517 -20.02 -13.90 -18.43
N ALA A 518 -18.81 -14.13 -18.92
CA ALA A 518 -18.58 -14.84 -20.17
C ALA A 518 -19.05 -16.32 -20.09
N ARG A 519 -18.67 -17.04 -19.03
CA ARG A 519 -19.06 -18.45 -18.81
C ARG A 519 -20.55 -18.63 -18.48
N GLY A 520 -21.17 -17.66 -17.80
CA GLY A 520 -22.60 -17.68 -17.49
C GLY A 520 -23.47 -17.65 -18.75
N ARG A 521 -23.08 -16.90 -19.76
CA ARG A 521 -23.76 -16.86 -21.08
C ARG A 521 -23.76 -18.19 -21.81
N ASP A 522 -22.69 -18.98 -21.66
CA ASP A 522 -22.59 -20.31 -22.29
C ASP A 522 -23.49 -21.35 -21.62
N ARG A 523 -23.84 -21.15 -20.34
CA ARG A 523 -24.74 -22.05 -19.59
C ARG A 523 -26.23 -21.75 -19.82
N THR A 524 -26.57 -20.55 -20.28
CA THR A 524 -27.95 -20.13 -20.54
C THR A 524 -28.36 -20.30 -22.01
N ARG A 525 -27.44 -20.70 -22.87
CA ARG A 525 -27.67 -21.17 -24.23
C ARG A 525 -27.77 -22.68 -24.29
#